data_fa6158a43ec6dce89dd480fde7d2b2fe
#
_entry.id   fa6158a43ec6dce89dd480fde7d2b2fe
#
_cell.length_a   1.000
_cell.length_b   1.000
_cell.length_c   1.000
_cell.angle_alpha   90.00
_cell.angle_beta   90.00
_cell.angle_gamma   90.00
#
_symmetry.space_group_name_H-M   'P 1'
#
loop_
_entity.id
_entity.type
_entity.pdbx_description
1 polymer ?
#
loop_
_entity_poly.entity_id
_entity_poly.type
_entity_poly.pdbx_seq_one_letter_code
_entity_poly.pdbx_strand_id
1 'polypeptide(L)'
;MSHENTSRGSAKVVIERTYRASIQDIWELWTTKEGFESWWGPQGFRAEVQELDARAGGALRYEMIADSPEMIAAMKAAGQPISHATRSSFTEVVPHSRLVLTNVIDFIPGVATYESRIAVGFFPNGDRVRMVVTTDAMHSDEFTKMQKEGFESQLTKLDQRFG
;
A
#
# COMPACT_ATOMS: atom_id res chain seq x y z
N MET A 1 -15.74 -19.89 22.75
CA MET A 1 -14.62 -20.11 21.97
C MET A 1 -13.98 -18.83 21.44
N SER A 2 -12.72 -18.79 21.47
CA SER A 2 -11.99 -17.58 21.10
C SER A 2 -11.73 -17.44 19.60
N HIS A 3 -12.37 -18.26 18.82
CA HIS A 3 -12.13 -18.30 17.41
C HIS A 3 -12.39 -17.01 16.68
N GLU A 4 -13.52 -16.35 16.96
CA GLU A 4 -13.86 -15.18 16.23
C GLU A 4 -12.83 -14.08 16.43
N ASN A 5 -12.33 -13.90 17.63
CA ASN A 5 -11.28 -12.92 17.88
C ASN A 5 -9.99 -13.30 17.16
N THR A 6 -9.65 -14.57 17.24
CA THR A 6 -8.46 -15.07 16.57
C THR A 6 -8.58 -14.93 15.07
N SER A 7 -9.74 -15.29 14.52
CA SER A 7 -9.99 -15.16 13.08
C SER A 7 -9.86 -13.72 12.62
N ARG A 8 -10.45 -12.82 13.38
CA ARG A 8 -10.39 -11.41 13.03
C ARG A 8 -8.96 -10.88 13.06
N GLY A 9 -8.21 -11.24 14.12
CA GLY A 9 -6.83 -10.81 14.24
C GLY A 9 -5.89 -11.47 13.25
N SER A 10 -6.24 -12.66 12.75
CA SER A 10 -5.41 -13.40 11.81
C SER A 10 -5.86 -13.26 10.36
N ALA A 11 -7.03 -12.67 10.13
CA ALA A 11 -7.54 -12.49 8.78
C ALA A 11 -6.63 -11.52 8.04
N LYS A 12 -6.06 -11.98 6.92
CA LYS A 12 -5.13 -11.19 6.13
C LYS A 12 -5.51 -11.30 4.67
N VAL A 13 -5.12 -10.27 3.91
CA VAL A 13 -5.29 -10.27 2.46
C VAL A 13 -3.92 -10.54 1.86
N VAL A 14 -3.83 -11.52 0.99
CA VAL A 14 -2.59 -11.85 0.28
C VAL A 14 -2.79 -11.58 -1.20
N ILE A 15 -1.93 -10.76 -1.76
CA ILE A 15 -1.95 -10.43 -3.18
C ILE A 15 -0.57 -10.74 -3.73
N GLU A 16 -0.54 -11.49 -4.83
CA GLU A 16 0.70 -11.96 -5.41
C GLU A 16 0.79 -11.56 -6.86
N ARG A 17 1.96 -11.10 -7.29
CA ARG A 17 2.24 -10.74 -8.67
C ARG A 17 3.64 -11.19 -9.04
N THR A 18 3.81 -11.64 -10.28
CA THR A 18 5.14 -11.95 -10.81
C THR A 18 5.40 -10.99 -11.97
N TYR A 19 6.51 -10.26 -11.86
CA TYR A 19 6.84 -9.23 -12.83
C TYR A 19 8.15 -9.56 -13.53
N ARG A 20 8.23 -9.19 -14.81
CA ARG A 20 9.46 -9.31 -15.59
C ARG A 20 10.29 -8.05 -15.33
N ALA A 21 11.17 -8.13 -14.35
CA ALA A 21 12.00 -7.02 -13.91
C ALA A 21 13.12 -7.52 -13.04
N SER A 22 14.13 -6.69 -12.81
CA SER A 22 15.18 -7.01 -11.84
C SER A 22 14.65 -6.78 -10.42
N ILE A 23 15.28 -7.46 -9.46
CA ILE A 23 14.92 -7.24 -8.05
C ILE A 23 15.20 -5.79 -7.64
N GLN A 24 16.24 -5.18 -8.21
CA GLN A 24 16.58 -3.79 -7.92
C GLN A 24 15.43 -2.86 -8.35
N ASP A 25 14.90 -3.06 -9.55
CA ASP A 25 13.79 -2.23 -10.05
C ASP A 25 12.56 -2.36 -9.18
N ILE A 26 12.21 -3.59 -8.80
CA ILE A 26 11.02 -3.82 -7.97
C ILE A 26 11.23 -3.29 -6.56
N TRP A 27 12.42 -3.45 -6.00
CA TRP A 27 12.76 -2.93 -4.67
C TRP A 27 12.64 -1.41 -4.62
N GLU A 28 13.11 -0.71 -5.66
CA GLU A 28 13.07 0.75 -5.71
C GLU A 28 11.66 1.31 -5.79
N LEU A 29 10.71 0.53 -6.28
CA LEU A 29 9.30 0.96 -6.29
C LEU A 29 8.76 1.21 -4.88
N TRP A 30 9.35 0.59 -3.89
CA TRP A 30 8.92 0.70 -2.50
C TRP A 30 9.83 1.59 -1.67
N THR A 31 11.06 1.82 -2.11
CA THR A 31 12.11 2.35 -1.23
C THR A 31 12.71 3.67 -1.70
N THR A 32 12.28 4.19 -2.84
CA THR A 32 12.70 5.52 -3.29
C THR A 32 11.48 6.39 -3.53
N LYS A 33 11.68 7.71 -3.40
CA LYS A 33 10.61 8.66 -3.65
C LYS A 33 10.06 8.51 -5.06
N GLU A 34 10.94 8.52 -6.05
CA GLU A 34 10.53 8.44 -7.46
C GLU A 34 9.86 7.11 -7.76
N GLY A 35 10.42 6.02 -7.24
CA GLY A 35 9.83 4.70 -7.42
C GLY A 35 8.45 4.61 -6.82
N PHE A 36 8.30 5.06 -5.58
CA PHE A 36 7.03 5.02 -4.86
C PHE A 36 5.97 5.88 -5.56
N GLU A 37 6.31 7.10 -5.94
CA GLU A 37 5.39 8.00 -6.62
C GLU A 37 4.96 7.49 -7.98
N SER A 38 5.76 6.62 -8.60
CA SER A 38 5.49 6.15 -9.96
C SER A 38 4.28 5.21 -10.04
N TRP A 39 3.82 4.64 -8.93
CA TRP A 39 2.75 3.65 -8.97
C TRP A 39 1.79 3.70 -7.78
N TRP A 40 2.15 4.33 -6.69
CA TRP A 40 1.32 4.32 -5.49
C TRP A 40 0.05 5.14 -5.70
N GLY A 41 -1.07 4.60 -5.21
CA GLY A 41 -2.39 5.18 -5.38
C GLY A 41 -3.21 4.41 -6.39
N PRO A 42 -4.49 4.12 -6.07
CA PRO A 42 -5.38 3.46 -7.03
C PRO A 42 -5.62 4.35 -8.25
N GLN A 43 -6.22 3.78 -9.28
CA GLN A 43 -6.53 4.55 -10.49
C GLN A 43 -7.33 5.80 -10.14
N GLY A 44 -6.90 6.93 -10.68
CA GLY A 44 -7.50 8.23 -10.38
C GLY A 44 -6.84 8.98 -9.24
N PHE A 45 -5.83 8.36 -8.60
CA PHE A 45 -5.06 8.97 -7.52
C PHE A 45 -3.57 8.87 -7.79
N ARG A 46 -2.80 9.74 -7.14
CA ARG A 46 -1.35 9.68 -7.12
C ARG A 46 -0.85 9.98 -5.71
N ALA A 47 0.38 9.61 -5.44
CA ALA A 47 1.05 9.92 -4.18
C ALA A 47 2.11 10.98 -4.42
N GLU A 48 2.24 11.88 -3.44
CA GLU A 48 3.28 12.89 -3.43
C GLU A 48 4.05 12.73 -2.10
N VAL A 49 5.29 12.29 -2.20
CA VAL A 49 6.07 11.89 -1.02
C VAL A 49 6.75 13.10 -0.39
N GLN A 50 6.51 13.30 0.90
CA GLN A 50 7.20 14.32 1.69
C GLN A 50 8.43 13.76 2.38
N GLU A 51 8.37 12.50 2.81
CA GLU A 51 9.50 11.85 3.49
C GLU A 51 9.49 10.36 3.19
N LEU A 52 10.63 9.82 2.82
CA LEU A 52 10.79 8.37 2.67
C LEU A 52 12.19 7.99 3.12
N ASP A 53 12.25 7.27 4.23
CA ASP A 53 13.50 6.78 4.82
C ASP A 53 13.40 5.26 4.92
N ALA A 54 13.92 4.57 3.92
CA ALA A 54 13.73 3.12 3.75
C ALA A 54 14.71 2.31 4.59
N ARG A 55 14.59 2.45 5.89
CA ARG A 55 15.35 1.66 6.86
C ARG A 55 14.44 1.33 8.04
N ALA A 56 14.78 0.31 8.79
CA ALA A 56 13.99 -0.05 9.98
C ALA A 56 13.88 1.15 10.91
N GLY A 57 12.65 1.54 11.23
CA GLY A 57 12.36 2.71 12.03
C GLY A 57 12.22 4.01 11.22
N GLY A 58 12.46 3.97 9.91
CA GLY A 58 12.34 5.16 9.06
C GLY A 58 10.89 5.51 8.75
N ALA A 59 10.66 6.79 8.48
CA ALA A 59 9.32 7.30 8.21
C ALA A 59 8.99 7.30 6.72
N LEU A 60 7.72 7.10 6.43
CA LEU A 60 7.15 7.31 5.10
C LEU A 60 5.93 8.20 5.26
N ARG A 61 6.00 9.41 4.70
CA ARG A 61 4.89 10.36 4.73
C ARG A 61 4.59 10.83 3.32
N TYR A 62 3.31 10.80 2.95
CA TYR A 62 2.90 11.23 1.62
C TYR A 62 1.47 11.74 1.63
N GLU A 63 1.15 12.52 0.60
CA GLU A 63 -0.22 12.92 0.29
C GLU A 63 -0.79 12.00 -0.76
N MET A 64 -2.01 11.52 -0.55
CA MET A 64 -2.77 10.81 -1.57
C MET A 64 -3.68 11.83 -2.22
N ILE A 65 -3.55 12.03 -3.52
CA ILE A 65 -4.19 13.15 -4.23
C ILE A 65 -5.02 12.60 -5.38
N ALA A 66 -6.30 13.02 -5.44
CA ALA A 66 -7.15 12.73 -6.60
C ALA A 66 -6.58 13.46 -7.81
N ASP A 67 -6.33 12.75 -8.91
CA ASP A 67 -5.58 13.30 -10.02
C ASP A 67 -6.23 13.06 -11.39
N SER A 68 -7.49 12.64 -11.44
CA SER A 68 -8.25 12.60 -12.67
C SER A 68 -9.47 13.53 -12.54
N PRO A 69 -9.95 14.15 -13.64
CA PRO A 69 -11.13 15.01 -13.56
C PRO A 69 -12.35 14.29 -12.97
N GLU A 70 -12.54 13.02 -13.32
CA GLU A 70 -13.65 12.23 -12.82
C GLU A 70 -13.56 12.02 -11.31
N MET A 71 -12.36 11.69 -10.83
CA MET A 71 -12.15 11.43 -9.40
C MET A 71 -12.25 12.71 -8.59
N ILE A 72 -11.70 13.81 -9.09
CA ILE A 72 -11.81 15.11 -8.44
C ILE A 72 -13.27 15.50 -8.30
N ALA A 73 -14.05 15.35 -9.39
CA ALA A 73 -15.47 15.66 -9.36
C ALA A 73 -16.22 14.76 -8.38
N ALA A 74 -15.92 13.48 -8.37
CA ALA A 74 -16.56 12.53 -7.47
C ALA A 74 -16.29 12.86 -6.00
N MET A 75 -15.05 13.20 -5.66
CA MET A 75 -14.68 13.56 -4.30
C MET A 75 -15.39 14.83 -3.86
N LYS A 76 -15.44 15.85 -4.72
CA LYS A 76 -16.14 17.09 -4.43
C LYS A 76 -17.63 16.86 -4.24
N ALA A 77 -18.23 16.06 -5.10
CA ALA A 77 -19.66 15.74 -5.01
C ALA A 77 -19.99 15.01 -3.71
N ALA A 78 -19.08 14.19 -3.22
CA ALA A 78 -19.22 13.46 -1.96
C ALA A 78 -18.88 14.29 -0.73
N GLY A 79 -18.45 15.55 -0.90
CA GLY A 79 -18.02 16.39 0.21
C GLY A 79 -16.70 15.95 0.82
N GLN A 80 -15.88 15.21 0.08
CA GLN A 80 -14.60 14.71 0.56
C GLN A 80 -13.45 15.59 0.04
N PRO A 81 -12.36 15.72 0.83
CA PRO A 81 -11.19 16.45 0.34
C PRO A 81 -10.54 15.67 -0.81
N ILE A 82 -9.95 16.41 -1.76
CA ILE A 82 -9.30 15.80 -2.91
C ILE A 82 -7.90 15.27 -2.58
N SER A 83 -7.41 15.52 -1.38
CA SER A 83 -6.14 14.98 -0.92
C SER A 83 -6.21 14.68 0.57
N HIS A 84 -5.40 13.74 1.02
CA HIS A 84 -5.22 13.50 2.45
C HIS A 84 -3.81 13.01 2.73
N ALA A 85 -3.31 13.38 3.91
CA ALA A 85 -1.98 12.99 4.35
C ALA A 85 -2.01 11.57 4.91
N THR A 86 -0.98 10.81 4.60
CA THR A 86 -0.80 9.46 5.13
C THR A 86 0.59 9.37 5.75
N ARG A 87 0.67 8.73 6.90
CA ARG A 87 1.94 8.50 7.55
C ARG A 87 2.10 7.02 7.88
N SER A 88 3.31 6.56 7.64
CA SER A 88 3.68 5.16 7.86
C SER A 88 5.11 5.10 8.35
N SER A 89 5.54 3.94 8.79
CA SER A 89 6.93 3.70 9.12
C SER A 89 7.36 2.37 8.52
N PHE A 90 8.64 2.28 8.15
CA PHE A 90 9.25 1.01 7.77
C PHE A 90 9.61 0.30 9.07
N THR A 91 8.86 -0.72 9.43
CA THR A 91 9.12 -1.45 10.67
C THR A 91 10.06 -2.63 10.49
N GLU A 92 10.25 -3.04 9.24
CA GLU A 92 11.25 -4.06 8.91
C GLU A 92 11.77 -3.79 7.50
N VAL A 93 13.08 -3.87 7.30
CA VAL A 93 13.70 -3.72 5.99
C VAL A 93 14.85 -4.71 5.87
N VAL A 94 14.69 -5.66 4.96
CA VAL A 94 15.76 -6.60 4.57
C VAL A 94 15.98 -6.38 3.09
N PRO A 95 17.06 -5.71 2.69
CA PRO A 95 17.25 -5.29 1.29
C PRO A 95 17.02 -6.42 0.28
N HIS A 96 16.23 -6.12 -0.73
CA HIS A 96 15.88 -7.00 -1.84
C HIS A 96 15.15 -8.27 -1.45
N SER A 97 14.67 -8.37 -0.20
CA SER A 97 14.05 -9.59 0.30
C SER A 97 12.70 -9.33 0.96
N ARG A 98 12.63 -8.36 1.85
CA ARG A 98 11.41 -8.14 2.62
C ARG A 98 11.34 -6.75 3.19
N LEU A 99 10.15 -6.17 3.21
CA LEU A 99 9.90 -4.97 3.99
C LEU A 99 8.51 -5.03 4.63
N VAL A 100 8.33 -4.28 5.69
CA VAL A 100 7.04 -4.13 6.34
C VAL A 100 6.80 -2.65 6.57
N LEU A 101 5.65 -2.17 6.06
CA LEU A 101 5.16 -0.83 6.33
C LEU A 101 4.06 -0.92 7.38
N THR A 102 4.12 -0.08 8.38
CA THR A 102 3.06 0.05 9.39
C THR A 102 2.39 1.39 9.19
N ASN A 103 1.12 1.34 8.79
CA ASN A 103 0.31 2.53 8.52
C ASN A 103 -0.48 2.90 9.76
N VAL A 104 -0.62 4.20 10.00
CA VAL A 104 -1.50 4.71 11.05
C VAL A 104 -2.85 5.03 10.44
N ILE A 105 -3.89 4.35 10.91
CA ILE A 105 -5.27 4.55 10.44
C ILE A 105 -5.96 5.44 11.46
N ASP A 106 -5.96 6.75 11.19
CA ASP A 106 -6.48 7.75 12.12
C ASP A 106 -7.47 8.73 11.45
N PHE A 107 -7.91 8.40 10.23
CA PHE A 107 -8.70 9.32 9.42
C PHE A 107 -10.15 8.87 9.21
N ILE A 108 -10.59 7.83 9.89
CA ILE A 108 -11.93 7.27 9.71
C ILE A 108 -12.82 7.76 10.84
N PRO A 109 -13.89 8.53 10.52
CA PRO A 109 -14.80 9.04 11.56
C PRO A 109 -15.44 7.89 12.35
N GLY A 110 -15.46 8.04 13.67
CA GLY A 110 -16.10 7.08 14.56
C GLY A 110 -15.28 5.81 14.83
N VAL A 111 -14.07 5.74 14.29
CA VAL A 111 -13.19 4.57 14.48
C VAL A 111 -11.94 5.02 15.25
N ALA A 112 -11.63 4.31 16.34
CA ALA A 112 -10.43 4.60 17.12
C ALA A 112 -9.19 4.36 16.25
N THR A 113 -8.17 5.18 16.45
CA THR A 113 -6.90 5.03 15.74
C THR A 113 -6.31 3.63 15.95
N TYR A 114 -5.85 3.01 14.88
CA TYR A 114 -5.18 1.73 14.95
C TYR A 114 -4.08 1.66 13.88
N GLU A 115 -3.25 0.62 13.98
CA GLU A 115 -2.19 0.39 13.00
C GLU A 115 -2.53 -0.76 12.08
N SER A 116 -2.13 -0.67 10.82
CA SER A 116 -2.32 -1.71 9.83
C SER A 116 -1.00 -1.93 9.11
N ARG A 117 -0.60 -3.18 8.95
CA ARG A 117 0.69 -3.54 8.37
C ARG A 117 0.54 -4.02 6.93
N ILE A 118 1.54 -3.68 6.12
CA ILE A 118 1.70 -4.22 4.79
C ILE A 118 3.07 -4.88 4.76
N ALA A 119 3.09 -6.20 4.66
CA ALA A 119 4.34 -6.97 4.56
C ALA A 119 4.55 -7.40 3.13
N VAL A 120 5.76 -7.20 2.61
CA VAL A 120 6.07 -7.51 1.22
C VAL A 120 7.30 -8.40 1.17
N GLY A 121 7.15 -9.56 0.52
CA GLY A 121 8.27 -10.45 0.24
C GLY A 121 8.61 -10.39 -1.23
N PHE A 122 9.91 -10.46 -1.54
CA PHE A 122 10.42 -10.39 -2.90
C PHE A 122 11.22 -11.66 -3.18
N PHE A 123 10.86 -12.36 -4.26
CA PHE A 123 11.43 -13.66 -4.60
C PHE A 123 11.92 -13.63 -6.05
N PRO A 124 13.20 -13.24 -6.27
CA PRO A 124 13.74 -13.21 -7.62
C PRO A 124 13.89 -14.62 -8.17
N ASN A 125 13.63 -14.78 -9.47
CA ASN A 125 13.76 -16.05 -10.15
C ASN A 125 14.09 -15.77 -11.62
N GLY A 126 15.36 -15.81 -11.98
CA GLY A 126 15.80 -15.49 -13.33
C GLY A 126 15.52 -14.03 -13.67
N ASP A 127 14.78 -13.81 -14.75
CA ASP A 127 14.42 -12.46 -15.21
C ASP A 127 13.10 -11.96 -14.60
N ARG A 128 12.59 -12.64 -13.57
CA ARG A 128 11.32 -12.30 -12.94
C ARG A 128 11.48 -12.15 -11.44
N VAL A 129 10.54 -11.40 -10.85
CA VAL A 129 10.45 -11.27 -9.40
C VAL A 129 9.01 -11.56 -8.99
N ARG A 130 8.83 -12.49 -8.07
CA ARG A 130 7.53 -12.73 -7.46
C ARG A 130 7.43 -11.83 -6.24
N MET A 131 6.42 -10.99 -6.21
CA MET A 131 6.16 -10.06 -5.13
C MET A 131 4.90 -10.52 -4.40
N VAL A 132 5.02 -10.76 -3.10
CA VAL A 132 3.89 -11.21 -2.28
C VAL A 132 3.59 -10.14 -1.25
N VAL A 133 2.40 -9.57 -1.34
CA VAL A 133 1.94 -8.50 -0.44
C VAL A 133 0.91 -9.11 0.51
N THR A 134 1.17 -8.98 1.80
CA THR A 134 0.24 -9.44 2.83
C THR A 134 -0.17 -8.23 3.67
N THR A 135 -1.47 -7.95 3.73
CA THR A 135 -1.98 -6.82 4.51
C THR A 135 -2.86 -7.34 5.64
N ASP A 136 -2.83 -6.62 6.76
CA ASP A 136 -3.74 -6.92 7.87
C ASP A 136 -5.17 -6.60 7.46
N ALA A 137 -6.13 -7.34 8.00
CA ALA A 137 -7.54 -6.98 7.87
C ALA A 137 -7.78 -5.65 8.58
N MET A 138 -8.67 -4.85 8.02
CA MET A 138 -9.06 -3.60 8.64
C MET A 138 -10.15 -3.84 9.69
N HIS A 139 -10.68 -2.76 10.26
CA HIS A 139 -11.66 -2.82 11.35
C HIS A 139 -13.01 -3.40 10.93
N SER A 140 -13.25 -3.55 9.64
CA SER A 140 -14.48 -4.19 9.13
C SER A 140 -14.19 -4.92 7.83
N ASP A 141 -15.05 -5.88 7.49
CA ASP A 141 -14.92 -6.61 6.24
C ASP A 141 -15.08 -5.70 5.03
N GLU A 142 -15.96 -4.71 5.14
CA GLU A 142 -16.17 -3.74 4.06
C GLU A 142 -14.90 -2.95 3.77
N PHE A 143 -14.25 -2.43 4.80
CA PHE A 143 -13.01 -1.68 4.62
C PHE A 143 -11.85 -2.56 4.17
N THR A 144 -11.81 -3.80 4.64
CA THR A 144 -10.81 -4.77 4.19
C THR A 144 -10.95 -5.03 2.69
N LYS A 145 -12.19 -5.19 2.23
CA LYS A 145 -12.47 -5.39 0.80
C LYS A 145 -12.07 -4.16 -0.01
N MET A 146 -12.41 -2.98 0.49
CA MET A 146 -12.05 -1.73 -0.19
C MET A 146 -10.53 -1.56 -0.28
N GLN A 147 -9.82 -1.91 0.77
CA GLN A 147 -8.35 -1.85 0.77
C GLN A 147 -7.77 -2.80 -0.26
N LYS A 148 -8.30 -4.02 -0.33
CA LYS A 148 -7.84 -5.00 -1.31
C LYS A 148 -8.08 -4.50 -2.73
N GLU A 149 -9.28 -4.00 -3.00
CA GLU A 149 -9.63 -3.49 -4.32
C GLU A 149 -8.77 -2.29 -4.71
N GLY A 150 -8.53 -1.39 -3.75
CA GLY A 150 -7.66 -0.23 -3.98
C GLY A 150 -6.23 -0.64 -4.27
N PHE A 151 -5.73 -1.63 -3.54
CA PHE A 151 -4.38 -2.12 -3.77
C PHE A 151 -4.27 -2.81 -5.14
N GLU A 152 -5.25 -3.63 -5.49
CA GLU A 152 -5.27 -4.26 -6.81
C GLU A 152 -5.36 -3.22 -7.93
N SER A 153 -6.11 -2.15 -7.69
CA SER A 153 -6.19 -1.05 -8.65
C SER A 153 -4.83 -0.39 -8.89
N GLN A 154 -4.08 -0.11 -7.82
CA GLN A 154 -2.76 0.49 -8.02
C GLN A 154 -1.77 -0.49 -8.64
N LEU A 155 -1.92 -1.79 -8.39
CA LEU A 155 -1.07 -2.80 -9.02
C LEU A 155 -1.26 -2.87 -10.53
N THR A 156 -2.40 -2.43 -11.06
CA THR A 156 -2.59 -2.42 -12.51
C THR A 156 -1.54 -1.56 -13.21
N LYS A 157 -1.04 -0.52 -12.55
CA LYS A 157 0.03 0.32 -13.10
C LYS A 157 1.32 -0.47 -13.28
N LEU A 158 1.62 -1.37 -12.35
CA LEU A 158 2.79 -2.24 -12.43
C LEU A 158 2.54 -3.39 -13.40
N ASP A 159 1.31 -3.93 -13.44
CA ASP A 159 0.95 -5.00 -14.35
C ASP A 159 1.14 -4.55 -15.81
N GLN A 160 0.79 -3.30 -16.11
CA GLN A 160 0.97 -2.72 -17.44
C GLN A 160 2.44 -2.47 -17.78
N ARG A 161 3.24 -2.20 -16.76
CA ARG A 161 4.64 -1.79 -16.92
C ARG A 161 5.60 -2.98 -16.99
N PHE A 162 5.33 -4.03 -16.23
CA PHE A 162 6.23 -5.17 -16.06
C PHE A 162 5.59 -6.53 -16.36
N GLY A 163 4.31 -6.55 -16.59
CA GLY A 163 3.56 -7.79 -16.79
C GLY A 163 3.79 -8.49 -18.11
#